data_623378718a4f3fb2306a3dbe400aa6cd
#
_entry.id   623378718a4f3fb2306a3dbe400aa6cd
#
_cell.length_a   1.000
_cell.length_b   1.000
_cell.length_c   1.000
_cell.angle_alpha   90.00
_cell.angle_beta   90.00
_cell.angle_gamma   90.00
#
_symmetry.space_group_name_H-M   'P 1'
#
loop_
_entity.id
_entity.type
_entity.pdbx_description
1 polymer ?
#
loop_
_entity_poly.entity_id
_entity_poly.type
_entity_poly.pdbx_seq_one_letter_code
_entity_poly.pdbx_strand_id
1 'polypeptide(L)'
;MRKFLLVVSVAACIAGLTGCKDNPYKAERQEMNGQMRQERKFMDQAINDHSPDVQRVDLIDSTVVYTHIYDGIIDIKAYTFSGNTCVEVERVYTFPNQMMALRHYRNAIEKAELYDNIQLFNNQVKYDLKQQQHELETKGLTAEQLKAKFEAQIDKAKADLKKHHPKK
;
A
#
# COMPACT_ATOMS: atom_id res chain seq x y z
N MET A 1 -8.59 60.41 -2.80
CA MET A 1 -7.97 59.63 -1.69
C MET A 1 -8.23 58.12 -1.72
N ARG A 2 -8.65 57.53 -2.85
CA ARG A 2 -8.92 56.07 -2.93
C ARG A 2 -7.86 55.26 -3.70
N LYS A 3 -6.86 55.90 -4.29
CA LYS A 3 -5.81 55.21 -5.08
C LYS A 3 -4.53 54.87 -4.31
N PHE A 4 -4.35 55.39 -3.09
CA PHE A 4 -3.15 55.15 -2.28
C PHE A 4 -3.24 53.90 -1.41
N LEU A 5 -4.45 53.40 -1.12
CA LEU A 5 -4.65 52.24 -0.25
C LEU A 5 -4.41 50.88 -0.96
N LEU A 6 -4.46 50.87 -2.29
CA LEU A 6 -4.31 49.64 -3.09
C LEU A 6 -2.83 49.26 -3.35
N VAL A 7 -1.92 50.27 -3.27
CA VAL A 7 -0.48 50.03 -3.49
C VAL A 7 0.20 49.47 -2.24
N VAL A 8 -0.31 49.82 -1.04
CA VAL A 8 0.26 49.34 0.22
C VAL A 8 -0.05 47.86 0.48
N SER A 9 -1.22 47.39 0.03
CA SER A 9 -1.61 45.95 0.21
C SER A 9 -0.81 45.00 -0.67
N VAL A 10 -0.35 45.42 -1.83
CA VAL A 10 0.46 44.56 -2.74
C VAL A 10 1.90 44.48 -2.26
N ALA A 11 2.45 45.55 -1.66
CA ALA A 11 3.80 45.52 -1.09
C ALA A 11 3.92 44.62 0.16
N ALA A 12 2.85 44.54 0.97
CA ALA A 12 2.83 43.63 2.15
C ALA A 12 2.78 42.15 1.79
N CYS A 13 2.15 41.80 0.67
CA CYS A 13 2.13 40.38 0.19
C CYS A 13 3.48 39.91 -0.36
N ILE A 14 4.31 40.82 -0.91
CA ILE A 14 5.62 40.47 -1.47
C ILE A 14 6.67 40.29 -0.37
N ALA A 15 6.57 41.04 0.74
CA ALA A 15 7.49 40.90 1.89
C ALA A 15 7.27 39.60 2.69
N GLY A 16 6.07 38.99 2.62
CA GLY A 16 5.76 37.73 3.29
C GLY A 16 6.32 36.49 2.58
N LEU A 17 6.73 36.60 1.31
CA LEU A 17 7.22 35.44 0.53
C LEU A 17 8.73 35.19 0.66
N THR A 18 9.50 36.08 1.27
CA THR A 18 10.96 35.95 1.42
C THR A 18 11.39 35.36 2.77
N GLY A 19 10.46 35.06 3.67
CA GLY A 19 10.73 34.60 5.05
C GLY A 19 10.62 33.11 5.29
N CYS A 20 10.14 32.29 4.35
CA CYS A 20 10.00 30.85 4.55
C CYS A 20 11.35 30.13 4.34
N LYS A 21 12.27 30.23 5.30
CA LYS A 21 13.50 29.40 5.36
C LYS A 21 13.22 27.97 5.79
N ASP A 22 12.09 27.69 6.42
CA ASP A 22 11.72 26.34 6.85
C ASP A 22 10.49 25.87 6.08
N ASN A 23 10.73 24.92 5.17
CA ASN A 23 9.66 24.26 4.44
C ASN A 23 8.88 23.36 5.43
N PRO A 24 7.59 23.64 5.74
CA PRO A 24 6.82 22.87 6.73
C PRO A 24 6.71 21.37 6.36
N TYR A 25 6.90 21.03 5.08
CA TYR A 25 6.88 19.64 4.60
C TYR A 25 8.25 18.95 4.65
N LYS A 26 9.29 19.58 5.23
CA LYS A 26 10.64 19.00 5.27
C LYS A 26 10.69 17.77 6.17
N ALA A 27 9.99 17.81 7.30
CA ALA A 27 9.89 16.69 8.24
C ALA A 27 9.13 15.52 7.62
N GLU A 28 7.94 15.75 7.05
CA GLU A 28 7.15 14.75 6.34
C GLU A 28 7.91 14.13 5.16
N ARG A 29 8.64 14.95 4.38
CA ARG A 29 9.48 14.46 3.30
C ARG A 29 10.64 13.59 3.80
N GLN A 30 11.23 13.91 4.94
CA GLN A 30 12.28 13.11 5.54
C GLN A 30 11.75 11.78 6.05
N GLU A 31 10.59 11.77 6.69
CA GLU A 31 9.91 10.57 7.17
C GLU A 31 9.49 9.66 6.01
N MET A 32 8.84 10.20 5.00
CA MET A 32 8.47 9.48 3.78
C MET A 32 9.68 8.92 3.02
N ASN A 33 10.79 9.69 2.93
CA ASN A 33 12.04 9.20 2.36
C ASN A 33 12.68 8.10 3.22
N GLY A 34 12.52 8.17 4.55
CA GLY A 34 12.96 7.13 5.49
C GLY A 34 12.20 5.83 5.26
N GLN A 35 10.87 5.89 5.19
CA GLN A 35 9.99 4.75 4.90
C GLN A 35 10.31 4.15 3.53
N MET A 36 10.40 4.95 2.48
CA MET A 36 10.79 4.48 1.13
C MET A 36 12.19 3.83 1.09
N ARG A 37 13.15 4.29 1.91
CA ARG A 37 14.47 3.66 2.02
C ARG A 37 14.41 2.31 2.73
N GLN A 38 13.55 2.16 3.75
CA GLN A 38 13.33 0.89 4.42
C GLN A 38 12.63 -0.10 3.51
N GLU A 39 11.60 0.33 2.79
CA GLU A 39 10.91 -0.48 1.78
C GLU A 39 11.87 -0.93 0.66
N ARG A 40 12.73 -0.02 0.15
CA ARG A 40 13.75 -0.40 -0.83
C ARG A 40 14.72 -1.43 -0.29
N LYS A 41 15.24 -1.25 0.92
CA LYS A 41 16.14 -2.23 1.54
C LYS A 41 15.46 -3.60 1.70
N PHE A 42 14.19 -3.62 2.09
CA PHE A 42 13.41 -4.84 2.20
C PHE A 42 13.20 -5.49 0.83
N MET A 43 12.89 -4.69 -0.20
CA MET A 43 12.77 -5.18 -1.59
C MET A 43 14.09 -5.71 -2.13
N ASP A 44 15.20 -4.98 -1.92
CA ASP A 44 16.53 -5.39 -2.36
C ASP A 44 16.97 -6.70 -1.66
N GLN A 45 16.64 -6.87 -0.38
CA GLN A 45 16.86 -8.12 0.33
C GLN A 45 16.01 -9.26 -0.26
N ALA A 46 14.72 -9.01 -0.51
CA ALA A 46 13.82 -10.00 -1.09
C ALA A 46 14.27 -10.44 -2.50
N ILE A 47 14.81 -9.51 -3.30
CA ILE A 47 15.34 -9.79 -4.64
C ILE A 47 16.67 -10.54 -4.56
N ASN A 48 17.57 -10.14 -3.64
CA ASN A 48 18.90 -10.74 -3.51
C ASN A 48 18.88 -12.13 -2.87
N ASP A 49 17.92 -12.42 -1.99
CA ASP A 49 17.81 -13.73 -1.35
C ASP A 49 17.32 -14.84 -2.29
N HIS A 50 17.07 -14.52 -3.57
CA HIS A 50 16.53 -15.46 -4.57
C HIS A 50 15.31 -16.24 -4.03
N SER A 51 14.64 -15.69 -3.02
CA SER A 51 13.37 -16.22 -2.53
C SER A 51 12.29 -15.77 -3.51
N PRO A 52 11.67 -16.68 -4.26
CA PRO A 52 10.74 -16.31 -5.31
C PRO A 52 9.54 -15.53 -4.77
N ASP A 53 9.19 -15.76 -3.51
CA ASP A 53 8.04 -15.14 -2.87
C ASP A 53 8.35 -14.74 -1.42
N VAL A 54 8.20 -13.46 -1.10
CA VAL A 54 8.23 -12.97 0.28
C VAL A 54 6.81 -12.65 0.72
N GLN A 55 6.36 -13.33 1.76
CA GLN A 55 5.02 -13.12 2.32
C GLN A 55 5.13 -12.74 3.79
N ARG A 56 4.32 -11.77 4.21
CA ARG A 56 4.22 -11.28 5.58
C ARG A 56 2.79 -10.95 5.92
N VAL A 57 2.41 -11.13 7.18
CA VAL A 57 1.15 -10.66 7.72
C VAL A 57 1.37 -9.94 9.03
N ASP A 58 0.72 -8.80 9.20
CA ASP A 58 0.76 -7.97 10.40
C ASP A 58 -0.67 -7.69 10.86
N LEU A 59 -0.85 -7.52 12.16
CA LEU A 59 -2.08 -6.97 12.75
C LEU A 59 -1.72 -5.62 13.36
N ILE A 60 -2.31 -4.56 12.82
CA ILE A 60 -2.09 -3.18 13.25
C ILE A 60 -3.45 -2.65 13.69
N ASP A 61 -3.62 -2.44 14.99
CA ASP A 61 -4.92 -2.09 15.60
C ASP A 61 -6.00 -3.11 15.21
N SER A 62 -6.97 -2.72 14.38
CA SER A 62 -8.04 -3.57 13.89
C SER A 62 -7.88 -3.97 12.42
N THR A 63 -6.68 -3.79 11.85
CA THR A 63 -6.41 -4.05 10.43
C THR A 63 -5.39 -5.15 10.25
N VAL A 64 -5.77 -6.22 9.54
CA VAL A 64 -4.86 -7.28 9.11
C VAL A 64 -4.26 -6.88 7.77
N VAL A 65 -2.94 -6.69 7.72
CA VAL A 65 -2.21 -6.33 6.51
C VAL A 65 -1.43 -7.54 6.02
N TYR A 66 -1.80 -8.05 4.87
CA TYR A 66 -1.09 -9.12 4.18
C TYR A 66 -0.28 -8.54 3.03
N THR A 67 1.03 -8.75 3.06
CA THR A 67 1.96 -8.30 2.03
C THR A 67 2.56 -9.49 1.32
N HIS A 68 2.52 -9.49 -0.02
CA HIS A 68 3.14 -10.49 -0.87
C HIS A 68 4.02 -9.80 -1.93
N ILE A 69 5.30 -10.17 -1.97
CA ILE A 69 6.26 -9.66 -2.94
C ILE A 69 6.67 -10.83 -3.84
N TYR A 70 6.44 -10.70 -5.13
CA TYR A 70 6.77 -11.72 -6.13
C TYR A 70 7.06 -11.04 -7.49
N ASP A 71 8.05 -11.51 -8.22
CA ASP A 71 8.42 -10.99 -9.55
C ASP A 71 8.58 -9.45 -9.62
N GLY A 72 9.03 -8.84 -8.52
CA GLY A 72 9.15 -7.38 -8.38
C GLY A 72 7.80 -6.65 -8.21
N ILE A 73 6.69 -7.38 -8.07
CA ILE A 73 5.37 -6.84 -7.74
C ILE A 73 5.19 -6.86 -6.23
N ILE A 74 4.68 -5.78 -5.66
CA ILE A 74 4.22 -5.74 -4.27
C ILE A 74 2.70 -5.74 -4.28
N ASP A 75 2.10 -6.74 -3.65
CA ASP A 75 0.67 -6.90 -3.46
C ASP A 75 0.36 -6.76 -1.97
N ILE A 76 -0.38 -5.73 -1.59
CA ILE A 76 -0.80 -5.47 -0.22
C ILE A 76 -2.32 -5.57 -0.16
N LYS A 77 -2.83 -6.37 0.78
CA LYS A 77 -4.24 -6.42 1.15
C LYS A 77 -4.40 -5.98 2.61
N ALA A 78 -5.23 -4.98 2.85
CA ALA A 78 -5.57 -4.49 4.18
C ALA A 78 -7.03 -4.82 4.48
N TYR A 79 -7.27 -5.63 5.50
CA TYR A 79 -8.59 -6.04 5.98
C TYR A 79 -8.89 -5.29 7.27
N THR A 80 -9.78 -4.31 7.21
CA THR A 80 -10.18 -3.49 8.37
C THR A 80 -11.41 -4.08 9.04
N PHE A 81 -11.34 -4.25 10.36
CA PHE A 81 -12.39 -4.83 11.18
C PHE A 81 -13.05 -3.79 12.08
N SER A 82 -14.37 -3.90 12.23
CA SER A 82 -15.14 -3.25 13.29
C SER A 82 -15.70 -4.35 14.20
N GLY A 83 -15.12 -4.49 15.41
CA GLY A 83 -15.35 -5.67 16.25
C GLY A 83 -14.90 -6.94 15.51
N ASN A 84 -15.81 -7.89 15.35
CA ASN A 84 -15.52 -9.17 14.68
C ASN A 84 -15.90 -9.19 13.19
N THR A 85 -16.30 -8.06 12.62
CA THR A 85 -16.77 -7.98 11.23
C THR A 85 -15.76 -7.23 10.39
N CYS A 86 -15.34 -7.82 9.27
CA CYS A 86 -14.54 -7.12 8.28
C CYS A 86 -15.45 -6.12 7.53
N VAL A 87 -15.12 -4.83 7.63
CA VAL A 87 -15.92 -3.74 7.05
C VAL A 87 -15.33 -3.18 5.76
N GLU A 88 -14.03 -3.38 5.54
CA GLU A 88 -13.32 -2.88 4.36
C GLU A 88 -12.18 -3.81 3.98
N VAL A 89 -11.96 -4.01 2.70
CA VAL A 89 -10.77 -4.68 2.17
C VAL A 89 -10.20 -3.81 1.05
N GLU A 90 -9.08 -3.16 1.35
CA GLU A 90 -8.31 -2.39 0.39
C GLU A 90 -7.21 -3.27 -0.21
N ARG A 91 -6.96 -3.11 -1.51
CA ARG A 91 -5.84 -3.78 -2.17
C ARG A 91 -5.02 -2.80 -2.97
N VAL A 92 -3.70 -2.84 -2.77
CA VAL A 92 -2.73 -2.00 -3.45
C VAL A 92 -1.68 -2.87 -4.12
N TYR A 93 -1.54 -2.70 -5.44
CA TYR A 93 -0.44 -3.28 -6.20
C TYR A 93 0.57 -2.22 -6.57
N THR A 94 1.86 -2.50 -6.36
CA THR A 94 2.95 -1.72 -6.92
C THR A 94 3.69 -2.59 -7.94
N PHE A 95 3.77 -2.12 -9.18
CA PHE A 95 4.38 -2.85 -10.30
C PHE A 95 5.80 -2.33 -10.58
N PRO A 96 6.68 -3.15 -11.18
CA PRO A 96 8.03 -2.72 -11.61
C PRO A 96 8.00 -1.55 -12.60
N ASN A 97 6.92 -1.41 -13.38
CA ASN A 97 6.78 -0.33 -14.36
C ASN A 97 5.31 0.04 -14.59
N GLN A 98 5.12 1.23 -15.17
CA GLN A 98 3.79 1.80 -15.44
C GLN A 98 2.95 1.00 -16.45
N MET A 99 3.57 0.32 -17.41
CA MET A 99 2.84 -0.46 -18.41
C MET A 99 2.15 -1.67 -17.78
N MET A 100 2.81 -2.34 -16.83
CA MET A 100 2.21 -3.44 -16.07
C MET A 100 1.06 -2.93 -15.20
N ALA A 101 1.23 -1.78 -14.52
CA ALA A 101 0.17 -1.16 -13.75
C ALA A 101 -1.05 -0.81 -14.62
N LEU A 102 -0.84 -0.20 -15.78
CA LEU A 102 -1.91 0.16 -16.71
C LEU A 102 -2.68 -1.07 -17.20
N ARG A 103 -1.98 -2.16 -17.50
CA ARG A 103 -2.62 -3.42 -17.89
C ARG A 103 -3.46 -3.99 -16.75
N HIS A 104 -2.93 -3.99 -15.53
CA HIS A 104 -3.67 -4.46 -14.34
C HIS A 104 -4.89 -3.58 -14.05
N TYR A 105 -4.75 -2.26 -14.15
CA TYR A 105 -5.83 -1.30 -13.99
C TYR A 105 -6.98 -1.55 -14.97
N ARG A 106 -6.69 -1.77 -16.26
CA ARG A 106 -7.70 -2.11 -17.28
C ARG A 106 -8.44 -3.40 -16.92
N ASN A 107 -7.71 -4.44 -16.52
CA ASN A 107 -8.32 -5.69 -16.08
C ASN A 107 -9.20 -5.51 -14.83
N ALA A 108 -8.82 -4.60 -13.91
CA ALA A 108 -9.64 -4.29 -12.73
C ALA A 108 -10.94 -3.56 -13.12
N ILE A 109 -10.87 -2.62 -14.08
CA ILE A 109 -12.07 -1.94 -14.61
C ILE A 109 -13.02 -2.93 -15.29
N GLU A 110 -12.50 -3.90 -16.06
CA GLU A 110 -13.32 -4.95 -16.69
C GLU A 110 -14.04 -5.82 -15.66
N LYS A 111 -13.59 -5.83 -14.41
CA LYS A 111 -14.18 -6.55 -13.28
C LYS A 111 -14.77 -5.60 -12.22
N ALA A 112 -15.28 -4.46 -12.64
CA ALA A 112 -15.84 -3.44 -11.74
C ALA A 112 -17.04 -3.95 -10.91
N GLU A 113 -17.63 -5.10 -11.27
CA GLU A 113 -18.62 -5.77 -10.42
C GLU A 113 -18.05 -6.32 -9.11
N LEU A 114 -16.73 -6.53 -9.02
CA LEU A 114 -16.03 -7.05 -7.84
C LEU A 114 -15.36 -5.96 -7.01
N TYR A 115 -15.10 -4.80 -7.60
CA TYR A 115 -14.25 -3.74 -7.03
C TYR A 115 -14.95 -2.38 -7.04
N ASP A 116 -14.58 -1.56 -6.05
CA ASP A 116 -14.93 -0.15 -5.95
C ASP A 116 -13.65 0.70 -5.93
N ASN A 117 -13.78 2.02 -6.13
CA ASN A 117 -12.70 3.00 -5.99
C ASN A 117 -11.41 2.66 -6.76
N ILE A 118 -11.54 2.08 -7.96
CA ILE A 118 -10.38 1.66 -8.76
C ILE A 118 -9.59 2.89 -9.21
N GLN A 119 -8.32 2.97 -8.81
CA GLN A 119 -7.42 4.08 -9.08
C GLN A 119 -6.10 3.59 -9.66
N LEU A 120 -5.53 4.38 -10.57
CA LEU A 120 -4.18 4.20 -11.10
C LEU A 120 -3.36 5.45 -10.79
N PHE A 121 -2.24 5.28 -10.10
CA PHE A 121 -1.28 6.34 -9.83
C PHE A 121 0.14 5.87 -10.13
N ASN A 122 0.76 6.40 -11.18
CA ASN A 122 2.07 5.96 -11.67
C ASN A 122 2.11 4.45 -11.94
N ASN A 123 2.88 3.72 -11.14
CA ASN A 123 3.03 2.27 -11.21
C ASN A 123 2.22 1.53 -10.13
N GLN A 124 1.29 2.21 -9.46
CA GLN A 124 0.41 1.61 -8.45
C GLN A 124 -1.02 1.54 -8.94
N VAL A 125 -1.69 0.45 -8.59
CA VAL A 125 -3.14 0.27 -8.75
C VAL A 125 -3.73 -0.02 -7.39
N LYS A 126 -4.73 0.76 -7.01
CA LYS A 126 -5.47 0.62 -5.76
C LYS A 126 -6.94 0.37 -6.08
N TYR A 127 -7.60 -0.46 -5.30
CA TYR A 127 -9.05 -0.63 -5.30
C TYR A 127 -9.54 -1.26 -4.01
N ASP A 128 -10.83 -1.06 -3.74
CA ASP A 128 -11.52 -1.68 -2.63
C ASP A 128 -12.31 -2.89 -3.16
N LEU A 129 -12.37 -3.96 -2.38
CA LEU A 129 -13.23 -5.10 -2.68
C LEU A 129 -14.67 -4.76 -2.25
N LYS A 130 -15.67 -5.15 -3.04
CA LYS A 130 -17.06 -5.01 -2.63
C LYS A 130 -17.40 -5.92 -1.44
N GLN A 131 -18.41 -5.55 -0.68
CA GLN A 131 -18.79 -6.24 0.56
C GLN A 131 -18.95 -7.76 0.39
N GLN A 132 -19.58 -8.20 -0.69
CA GLN A 132 -19.74 -9.63 -0.96
C GLN A 132 -18.39 -10.38 -1.07
N GLN A 133 -17.37 -9.70 -1.57
CA GLN A 133 -16.02 -10.25 -1.66
C GLN A 133 -15.33 -10.29 -0.29
N HIS A 134 -15.58 -9.29 0.60
CA HIS A 134 -15.07 -9.32 1.98
C HIS A 134 -15.54 -10.59 2.69
N GLU A 135 -16.84 -10.89 2.61
CA GLU A 135 -17.45 -12.05 3.26
C GLU A 135 -16.89 -13.37 2.72
N LEU A 136 -16.65 -13.45 1.41
CA LEU A 136 -16.04 -14.62 0.78
C LEU A 136 -14.58 -14.83 1.20
N GLU A 137 -13.80 -13.75 1.31
CA GLU A 137 -12.37 -13.84 1.67
C GLU A 137 -12.18 -14.11 3.16
N THR A 138 -12.94 -13.45 4.02
CA THR A 138 -12.80 -13.58 5.47
C THR A 138 -13.58 -14.75 6.06
N LYS A 139 -14.68 -15.18 5.43
CA LYS A 139 -15.54 -16.30 5.89
C LYS A 139 -16.00 -16.17 7.34
N GLY A 140 -16.25 -14.94 7.81
CA GLY A 140 -16.68 -14.66 9.18
C GLY A 140 -15.58 -14.82 10.24
N LEU A 141 -14.31 -14.86 9.84
CA LEU A 141 -13.18 -14.89 10.77
C LEU A 141 -13.00 -13.53 11.45
N THR A 142 -12.52 -13.51 12.70
CA THR A 142 -12.04 -12.29 13.36
C THR A 142 -10.68 -11.87 12.80
N ALA A 143 -10.20 -10.66 13.14
CA ALA A 143 -8.90 -10.18 12.73
C ALA A 143 -7.76 -11.14 13.12
N GLU A 144 -7.77 -11.61 14.37
CA GLU A 144 -6.77 -12.54 14.89
C GLU A 144 -6.82 -13.90 14.17
N GLN A 145 -8.02 -14.40 13.91
CA GLN A 145 -8.22 -15.67 13.20
C GLN A 145 -7.78 -15.55 11.74
N LEU A 146 -8.06 -14.42 11.08
CA LEU A 146 -7.62 -14.15 9.72
C LEU A 146 -6.10 -14.06 9.65
N LYS A 147 -5.46 -13.35 10.58
CA LYS A 147 -4.01 -13.27 10.71
C LYS A 147 -3.40 -14.66 10.88
N ALA A 148 -3.89 -15.46 11.84
CA ALA A 148 -3.41 -16.82 12.09
C ALA A 148 -3.56 -17.73 10.86
N LYS A 149 -4.66 -17.57 10.09
CA LYS A 149 -4.86 -18.30 8.83
C LYS A 149 -3.79 -17.95 7.81
N PHE A 150 -3.46 -16.66 7.63
CA PHE A 150 -2.41 -16.26 6.70
C PHE A 150 -1.01 -16.72 7.17
N GLU A 151 -0.71 -16.63 8.46
CA GLU A 151 0.54 -17.15 9.03
C GLU A 151 0.71 -18.64 8.71
N ALA A 152 -0.34 -19.44 8.94
CA ALA A 152 -0.31 -20.87 8.62
C ALA A 152 -0.12 -21.15 7.12
N GLN A 153 -0.70 -20.32 6.24
CA GLN A 153 -0.49 -20.43 4.79
C GLN A 153 0.95 -20.12 4.40
N ILE A 154 1.53 -19.04 4.97
CA ILE A 154 2.93 -18.65 4.75
C ILE A 154 3.88 -19.75 5.21
N ASP A 155 3.66 -20.32 6.38
CA ASP A 155 4.52 -21.38 6.93
C ASP A 155 4.43 -22.66 6.10
N LYS A 156 3.24 -23.01 5.62
CA LYS A 156 3.05 -24.12 4.70
C LYS A 156 3.81 -23.90 3.39
N ALA A 157 3.68 -22.70 2.78
CA ALA A 157 4.40 -22.39 1.55
C ALA A 157 5.92 -22.48 1.73
N LYS A 158 6.46 -21.94 2.85
CA LYS A 158 7.88 -22.07 3.19
C LYS A 158 8.33 -23.50 3.40
N ALA A 159 7.50 -24.35 4.01
CA ALA A 159 7.81 -25.76 4.22
C ALA A 159 7.84 -26.54 2.90
N ASP A 160 6.93 -26.24 1.98
CA ASP A 160 6.87 -26.89 0.66
C ASP A 160 8.07 -26.48 -0.20
N LEU A 161 8.50 -25.21 -0.17
CA LEU A 161 9.71 -24.74 -0.85
C LEU A 161 10.97 -25.49 -0.34
N LYS A 162 11.11 -25.70 0.97
CA LYS A 162 12.24 -26.45 1.54
C LYS A 162 12.29 -27.91 1.11
N LYS A 163 11.13 -28.55 0.85
CA LYS A 163 11.07 -29.93 0.36
C LYS A 163 11.54 -30.05 -1.09
N HIS A 164 11.25 -29.05 -1.92
CA HIS A 164 11.59 -29.05 -3.34
C HIS A 164 13.02 -28.57 -3.63
N HIS A 165 13.64 -27.85 -2.69
CA HIS A 165 15.03 -27.38 -2.78
C HIS A 165 15.82 -27.81 -1.54
N PRO A 166 16.10 -29.13 -1.33
CA PRO A 166 16.98 -29.55 -0.26
C PRO A 166 18.36 -28.92 -0.46
N LYS A 167 18.84 -28.19 0.56
CA LYS A 167 20.20 -27.62 0.52
C LYS A 167 21.18 -28.74 0.21
N LYS A 168 21.91 -28.60 -0.91
CA LYS A 168 23.11 -29.40 -1.21
C LYS A 168 24.23 -29.06 -0.23
#